data_01ddfeceefa58046a8184e6b43684d62
#
_entry.id   01ddfeceefa58046a8184e6b43684d62
#
_cell.length_a   1.000
_cell.length_b   1.000
_cell.length_c   1.000
_cell.angle_alpha   90.00
_cell.angle_beta   90.00
_cell.angle_gamma   90.00
#
_symmetry.space_group_name_H-M   'P 1'
#
loop_
_entity.id
_entity.type
_entity.pdbx_description
1 polymer ?
#
loop_
_entity_poly.entity_id
_entity_poly.type
_entity_poly.pdbx_seq_one_letter_code
_entity_poly.pdbx_strand_id
1 'polypeptide(L)'
;MSQDIINNRFLEESVFAIADGYCVINLTKSIVRGSMYQVVNGKKYNLNEQLGLPENSSLQSLVDAWALTIPEEGLKDFLHEFDRERLLNRFENGERHISFRYWTRTATFEPMLAEDHICFRWQEPCYL
;
A
#
# COMPACT_ATOMS: atom_id res chain seq x y z
N MET A 1 -11.65 7.76 21.73
CA MET A 1 -10.86 6.74 21.03
C MET A 1 -11.70 5.74 20.26
N SER A 2 -12.76 5.22 20.86
CA SER A 2 -13.61 4.23 20.20
C SER A 2 -14.18 4.70 18.86
N GLN A 3 -14.58 5.96 18.75
CA GLN A 3 -15.17 6.49 17.53
C GLN A 3 -14.14 6.57 16.39
N ASP A 4 -12.90 6.97 16.68
CA ASP A 4 -11.85 7.05 15.67
C ASP A 4 -11.45 5.66 15.19
N ILE A 5 -11.38 4.68 16.06
CA ILE A 5 -11.10 3.29 15.69
C ILE A 5 -12.22 2.74 14.81
N ILE A 6 -13.48 3.00 15.15
CA ILE A 6 -14.63 2.55 14.35
C ILE A 6 -14.60 3.20 12.98
N ASN A 7 -14.35 4.51 12.89
CA ASN A 7 -14.28 5.21 11.62
C ASN A 7 -13.14 4.71 10.74
N ASN A 8 -11.97 4.45 11.33
CA ASN A 8 -10.83 3.93 10.60
C ASN A 8 -11.12 2.53 10.04
N ARG A 9 -11.72 1.65 10.84
CA ARG A 9 -12.10 0.31 10.40
C ARG A 9 -13.12 0.38 9.27
N PHE A 10 -14.12 1.24 9.38
CA PHE A 10 -15.13 1.43 8.36
C PHE A 10 -14.50 1.92 7.05
N LEU A 11 -13.58 2.87 7.11
CA LEU A 11 -12.86 3.37 5.93
C LEU A 11 -12.03 2.26 5.29
N GLU A 12 -11.31 1.48 6.08
CA GLU A 12 -10.52 0.37 5.58
C GLU A 12 -11.38 -0.67 4.86
N GLU A 13 -12.50 -1.06 5.45
CA GLU A 13 -13.44 -2.01 4.86
C GLU A 13 -14.06 -1.45 3.58
N SER A 14 -14.40 -0.17 3.56
CA SER A 14 -14.97 0.49 2.37
C SER A 14 -13.97 0.53 1.23
N VAL A 15 -12.72 0.90 1.49
CA VAL A 15 -11.66 0.91 0.48
C VAL A 15 -11.42 -0.50 -0.04
N PHE A 16 -11.35 -1.48 0.85
CA PHE A 16 -11.15 -2.88 0.47
C PHE A 16 -12.27 -3.41 -0.42
N ALA A 17 -13.50 -2.96 -0.19
CA ALA A 17 -14.66 -3.39 -0.98
C ALA A 17 -14.64 -2.89 -2.43
N ILE A 18 -13.96 -1.77 -2.72
CA ILE A 18 -13.94 -1.14 -4.05
C ILE A 18 -12.59 -1.25 -4.74
N ALA A 19 -11.52 -1.59 -4.02
CA ALA A 19 -10.18 -1.69 -4.56
C ALA A 19 -9.82 -3.14 -4.86
N ASP A 20 -9.00 -3.36 -5.90
CA ASP A 20 -8.47 -4.69 -6.21
C ASP A 20 -7.35 -5.09 -5.26
N GLY A 21 -6.73 -4.14 -4.58
CA GLY A 21 -5.69 -4.39 -3.60
C GLY A 21 -5.68 -3.31 -2.53
N TYR A 22 -5.09 -3.65 -1.37
CA TYR A 22 -5.14 -2.78 -0.22
C TYR A 22 -4.00 -3.09 0.76
N CYS A 23 -3.40 -2.03 1.28
CA CYS A 23 -2.49 -2.14 2.44
C CYS A 23 -2.50 -0.84 3.24
N VAL A 24 -2.07 -0.93 4.49
CA VAL A 24 -1.90 0.23 5.36
C VAL A 24 -0.43 0.39 5.70
N ILE A 25 0.10 1.58 5.47
CA ILE A 25 1.51 1.87 5.69
C ILE A 25 1.64 2.92 6.80
N ASN A 26 2.47 2.63 7.80
CA ASN A 26 2.89 3.61 8.78
C ASN A 26 4.20 4.23 8.29
N LEU A 27 4.12 5.44 7.74
CA LEU A 27 5.30 6.11 7.17
C LEU A 27 6.31 6.52 8.24
N THR A 28 5.85 6.89 9.43
CA THR A 28 6.74 7.29 10.53
C THR A 28 7.65 6.13 10.94
N LYS A 29 7.08 4.96 11.10
CA LYS A 29 7.81 3.74 11.50
C LYS A 29 8.36 2.97 10.31
N SER A 30 7.95 3.31 9.09
CA SER A 30 8.33 2.60 7.86
C SER A 30 7.94 1.11 7.89
N ILE A 31 6.71 0.85 8.32
CA ILE A 31 6.16 -0.51 8.45
C ILE A 31 4.85 -0.61 7.69
N VAL A 32 4.66 -1.72 6.99
CA VAL A 32 3.37 -2.08 6.40
C VAL A 32 2.59 -2.89 7.43
N ARG A 33 1.45 -2.37 7.86
CA ARG A 33 0.65 -3.01 8.91
C ARG A 33 -0.07 -4.25 8.37
N GLY A 34 0.12 -5.39 9.05
CA GLY A 34 -0.47 -6.65 8.63
C GLY A 34 0.14 -7.14 7.34
N SER A 35 -0.71 -7.52 6.40
CA SER A 35 -0.33 -8.00 5.07
C SER A 35 -0.99 -7.17 3.98
N MET A 36 -0.38 -7.18 2.81
CA MET A 36 -0.95 -6.60 1.60
C MET A 36 -1.77 -7.66 0.87
N TYR A 37 -2.97 -7.28 0.43
CA TYR A 37 -3.88 -8.19 -0.25
C TYR A 37 -4.24 -7.69 -1.64
N GLN A 38 -4.54 -8.63 -2.54
CA GLN A 38 -5.08 -8.33 -3.85
C GLN A 38 -6.23 -9.28 -4.17
N VAL A 39 -7.27 -8.76 -4.81
CA VAL A 39 -8.39 -9.57 -5.29
C VAL A 39 -8.29 -9.69 -6.80
N VAL A 40 -8.24 -10.93 -7.29
CA VAL A 40 -8.20 -11.23 -8.72
C VAL A 40 -9.29 -12.26 -9.03
N ASN A 41 -10.22 -11.92 -9.92
CA ASN A 41 -11.34 -12.77 -10.29
C ASN A 41 -12.13 -13.28 -9.07
N GLY A 42 -12.36 -12.40 -8.10
CA GLY A 42 -13.11 -12.70 -6.89
C GLY A 42 -12.35 -13.47 -5.82
N LYS A 43 -11.09 -13.83 -6.06
CA LYS A 43 -10.25 -14.54 -5.10
C LYS A 43 -9.26 -13.58 -4.44
N LYS A 44 -9.17 -13.65 -3.11
CA LYS A 44 -8.24 -12.84 -2.31
C LYS A 44 -6.89 -13.53 -2.17
N TYR A 45 -5.83 -12.81 -2.53
CA TYR A 45 -4.45 -13.29 -2.40
C TYR A 45 -3.71 -12.48 -1.34
N ASN A 46 -2.92 -13.16 -0.52
CA ASN A 46 -2.00 -12.51 0.42
C ASN A 46 -0.65 -12.31 -0.28
N LEU A 47 -0.34 -11.07 -0.62
CA LEU A 47 0.90 -10.77 -1.37
C LEU A 47 2.14 -10.92 -0.51
N ASN A 48 2.05 -10.71 0.80
CA ASN A 48 3.18 -10.96 1.69
C ASN A 48 3.62 -12.43 1.63
N GLU A 49 2.68 -13.37 1.67
CA GLU A 49 2.99 -14.78 1.53
C GLU A 49 3.65 -15.10 0.18
N GLN A 50 3.12 -14.55 -0.90
CA GLN A 50 3.68 -14.75 -2.24
C GLN A 50 5.08 -14.20 -2.38
N LEU A 51 5.40 -13.10 -1.69
CA LEU A 51 6.72 -12.49 -1.71
C LEU A 51 7.67 -13.07 -0.66
N GLY A 52 7.19 -14.01 0.16
CA GLY A 52 7.99 -14.61 1.22
C GLY A 52 8.24 -13.68 2.40
N LEU A 53 7.35 -12.73 2.65
CA LEU A 53 7.48 -11.74 3.72
C LEU A 53 6.51 -12.02 4.86
N PRO A 54 6.94 -11.82 6.12
CA PRO A 54 6.02 -11.91 7.26
C PRO A 54 5.07 -10.71 7.32
N GLU A 55 4.05 -10.82 8.18
CA GLU A 55 3.22 -9.68 8.51
C GLU A 55 4.04 -8.58 9.18
N ASN A 56 3.61 -7.35 9.01
CA ASN A 56 4.26 -6.16 9.58
C ASN A 56 5.72 -5.98 9.13
N SER A 57 5.98 -6.34 7.88
CA SER A 57 7.30 -6.12 7.28
C SER A 57 7.59 -4.63 7.10
N SER A 58 8.87 -4.27 7.04
CA SER A 58 9.25 -2.90 6.73
C SER A 58 8.78 -2.52 5.33
N LEU A 59 8.49 -1.24 5.14
CA LEU A 59 8.14 -0.72 3.82
C LEU A 59 9.24 -1.02 2.80
N GLN A 60 10.50 -0.86 3.19
CA GLN A 60 11.63 -1.10 2.29
C GLN A 60 11.70 -2.57 1.85
N SER A 61 11.49 -3.51 2.78
CA SER A 61 11.48 -4.93 2.44
C SER A 61 10.38 -5.27 1.44
N LEU A 62 9.19 -4.69 1.63
CA LEU A 62 8.06 -4.90 0.74
C LEU A 62 8.35 -4.29 -0.64
N VAL A 63 8.86 -3.07 -0.69
CA VAL A 63 9.21 -2.39 -1.94
C VAL A 63 10.28 -3.18 -2.71
N ASP A 64 11.32 -3.62 -2.03
CA ASP A 64 12.41 -4.39 -2.66
C ASP A 64 11.90 -5.72 -3.24
N ALA A 65 11.10 -6.45 -2.48
CA ALA A 65 10.55 -7.72 -2.93
C ALA A 65 9.57 -7.53 -4.08
N TRP A 66 8.72 -6.52 -3.99
CA TRP A 66 7.73 -6.22 -5.03
C TRP A 66 8.41 -5.74 -6.31
N ALA A 67 9.45 -4.94 -6.19
CA ALA A 67 10.21 -4.43 -7.34
C ALA A 67 10.73 -5.56 -8.25
N LEU A 68 11.06 -6.72 -7.68
CA LEU A 68 11.50 -7.87 -8.45
C LEU A 68 10.42 -8.44 -9.39
N THR A 69 9.17 -8.15 -9.13
CA THR A 69 8.03 -8.64 -9.94
C THR A 69 7.56 -7.61 -10.97
N ILE A 70 8.05 -6.38 -10.91
CA ILE A 70 7.60 -5.30 -11.77
C ILE A 70 8.42 -5.28 -13.07
N PRO A 71 7.75 -5.21 -14.24
CA PRO A 71 8.45 -5.07 -15.51
C PRO A 71 9.33 -3.82 -15.54
N GLU A 72 10.41 -3.87 -16.30
CA GLU A 72 11.37 -2.78 -16.41
C GLU A 72 10.71 -1.44 -16.76
N GLU A 73 9.69 -1.49 -17.61
CA GLU A 73 8.96 -0.30 -18.06
C GLU A 73 8.29 0.48 -16.92
N GLY A 74 7.88 -0.23 -15.86
CA GLY A 74 7.20 0.38 -14.72
C GLY A 74 8.07 0.55 -13.48
N LEU A 75 9.26 -0.05 -13.47
CA LEU A 75 10.07 -0.15 -12.26
C LEU A 75 10.53 1.20 -11.73
N LYS A 76 11.00 2.07 -12.60
CA LYS A 76 11.49 3.39 -12.21
C LYS A 76 10.38 4.23 -11.59
N ASP A 77 9.20 4.23 -12.21
CA ASP A 77 8.05 4.98 -11.70
C ASP A 77 7.58 4.42 -10.37
N PHE A 78 7.53 3.09 -10.25
CA PHE A 78 7.17 2.43 -9.01
C PHE A 78 8.11 2.83 -7.86
N LEU A 79 9.42 2.74 -8.07
CA LEU A 79 10.40 3.07 -7.04
C LEU A 79 10.34 4.56 -6.66
N HIS A 80 10.09 5.44 -7.62
CA HIS A 80 9.93 6.86 -7.36
C HIS A 80 8.69 7.16 -6.53
N GLU A 81 7.55 6.55 -6.88
CA GLU A 81 6.28 6.82 -6.20
C GLU A 81 6.22 6.24 -4.79
N PHE A 82 6.90 5.12 -4.53
CA PHE A 82 6.94 4.51 -3.21
C PHE A 82 8.16 4.88 -2.38
N ASP A 83 8.87 5.93 -2.75
CA ASP A 83 9.96 6.45 -1.92
C ASP A 83 9.41 7.12 -0.66
N ARG A 84 9.86 6.66 0.51
CA ARG A 84 9.36 7.12 1.80
C ARG A 84 9.55 8.62 2.00
N GLU A 85 10.72 9.14 1.69
CA GLU A 85 11.00 10.57 1.86
C GLU A 85 10.12 11.44 0.98
N ARG A 86 9.88 11.00 -0.25
CA ARG A 86 8.97 11.69 -1.16
C ARG A 86 7.54 11.71 -0.63
N LEU A 87 7.07 10.58 -0.11
CA LEU A 87 5.72 10.48 0.45
C LEU A 87 5.57 11.38 1.68
N LEU A 88 6.56 11.40 2.57
CA LEU A 88 6.55 12.28 3.74
C LEU A 88 6.56 13.75 3.34
N ASN A 89 7.37 14.14 2.36
CA ASN A 89 7.42 15.51 1.87
C ASN A 89 6.08 15.96 1.28
N ARG A 90 5.43 15.09 0.52
CA ARG A 90 4.11 15.42 -0.05
C ARG A 90 3.07 15.60 1.04
N PHE A 91 3.08 14.74 2.05
CA PHE A 91 2.18 14.88 3.19
C PHE A 91 2.44 16.19 3.95
N GLU A 92 3.69 16.53 4.21
CA GLU A 92 4.07 17.78 4.89
C GLU A 92 3.68 19.02 4.09
N ASN A 93 3.66 18.91 2.76
CA ASN A 93 3.23 19.99 1.88
C ASN A 93 1.70 20.12 1.79
N GLY A 94 0.96 19.35 2.56
CA GLY A 94 -0.49 19.47 2.63
C GLY A 94 -1.26 18.54 1.72
N GLU A 95 -0.61 17.71 0.93
CA GLU A 95 -1.30 16.75 0.08
C GLU A 95 -1.93 15.67 0.93
N ARG A 96 -3.15 15.25 0.58
CA ARG A 96 -3.89 14.22 1.31
C ARG A 96 -4.26 13.03 0.45
N HIS A 97 -4.13 13.18 -0.86
CA HIS A 97 -4.39 12.11 -1.82
C HIS A 97 -3.49 12.27 -3.02
N ILE A 98 -2.83 11.20 -3.41
CA ILE A 98 -2.07 11.12 -4.65
C ILE A 98 -2.48 9.86 -5.40
N SER A 99 -2.40 9.91 -6.71
CA SER A 99 -2.62 8.75 -7.55
C SER A 99 -1.55 8.66 -8.63
N PHE A 100 -1.22 7.45 -9.03
CA PHE A 100 -0.26 7.21 -10.10
C PHE A 100 -0.52 5.86 -10.76
N ARG A 101 0.00 5.70 -11.97
CA ARG A 101 -0.14 4.46 -12.75
C ARG A 101 1.23 3.90 -13.08
N TYR A 102 1.32 2.59 -13.11
CA TYR A 102 2.53 1.88 -13.51
C TYR A 102 2.20 0.47 -13.98
N TRP A 103 3.06 -0.08 -14.83
CA TRP A 103 2.90 -1.46 -15.25
C TRP A 103 3.42 -2.40 -14.17
N THR A 104 2.63 -3.40 -13.83
CA THR A 104 2.97 -4.41 -12.84
C THR A 104 2.41 -5.77 -13.27
N ARG A 105 2.44 -6.73 -12.38
CA ARG A 105 1.81 -8.03 -12.57
C ARG A 105 0.82 -8.29 -11.45
N THR A 106 -0.28 -8.97 -11.79
CA THR A 106 -1.27 -9.40 -10.80
C THR A 106 -0.72 -10.51 -9.90
N ALA A 107 -1.47 -10.88 -8.86
CA ALA A 107 -1.14 -12.03 -8.02
C ALA A 107 -1.07 -13.35 -8.82
N THR A 108 -1.66 -13.41 -10.00
CA THR A 108 -1.60 -14.55 -10.92
C THR A 108 -0.59 -14.34 -12.05
N PHE A 109 0.32 -13.36 -11.90
CA PHE A 109 1.41 -13.04 -12.81
C PHE A 109 1.01 -12.55 -14.21
N GLU A 110 -0.20 -12.02 -14.35
CA GLU A 110 -0.65 -11.40 -15.59
C GLU A 110 -0.24 -9.93 -15.66
N PRO A 111 0.17 -9.41 -16.84
CA PRO A 111 0.47 -7.99 -17.00
C PRO A 111 -0.74 -7.14 -16.68
N MET A 112 -0.53 -6.04 -15.95
CA MET A 112 -1.60 -5.14 -15.55
C MET A 112 -1.10 -3.71 -15.46
N LEU A 113 -1.87 -2.75 -15.98
CA LEU A 113 -1.65 -1.34 -15.69
C LEU A 113 -2.34 -1.02 -14.37
N ALA A 114 -1.57 -0.86 -13.31
CA ALA A 114 -2.10 -0.54 -12.00
C ALA A 114 -2.35 0.95 -11.86
N GLU A 115 -3.42 1.30 -11.18
CA GLU A 115 -3.66 2.65 -10.71
C GLU A 115 -3.72 2.61 -9.19
N ASP A 116 -2.74 3.21 -8.55
CA ASP A 116 -2.65 3.24 -7.10
C ASP A 116 -3.10 4.59 -6.56
N HIS A 117 -3.82 4.55 -5.46
CA HIS A 117 -4.26 5.72 -4.72
C HIS A 117 -3.69 5.66 -3.32
N ILE A 118 -2.96 6.70 -2.94
CA ILE A 118 -2.42 6.82 -1.59
C ILE A 118 -3.18 7.95 -0.90
N CYS A 119 -3.86 7.59 0.19
CA CYS A 119 -4.58 8.55 1.03
C CYS A 119 -3.79 8.76 2.31
N PHE A 120 -3.41 9.99 2.58
CA PHE A 120 -2.65 10.35 3.77
C PHE A 120 -3.59 10.81 4.88
N ARG A 121 -3.26 10.43 6.09
CA ARG A 121 -3.95 10.96 7.26
C ARG A 121 -3.04 10.92 8.48
N TRP A 122 -3.30 11.81 9.43
CA TRP A 122 -2.70 11.72 10.74
C TRP A 122 -3.33 10.57 11.51
N GLN A 123 -2.48 9.80 12.16
CA GLN A 123 -2.94 8.89 13.18
C GLN A 123 -2.52 9.50 14.52
N GLU A 124 -3.49 9.93 15.32
CA GLU A 124 -3.18 10.48 16.62
C GLU A 124 -2.64 9.40 17.54
N PRO A 125 -1.61 9.72 18.36
CA PRO A 125 -1.13 8.76 19.33
C PRO A 125 -2.26 8.38 20.28
N CYS A 126 -2.40 7.08 20.56
CA CYS A 126 -3.32 6.62 21.59
C CYS A 126 -2.75 6.94 22.96
N TYR A 127 -3.30 7.94 23.60
CA TYR A 127 -3.02 8.20 25.00
C TYR A 127 -4.02 7.39 25.83
N LEU A 128 -3.51 6.44 26.55
CA LEU A 128 -4.31 5.65 27.47
C LEU A 128 -4.18 6.21 28.89
#